data_74e865b0dd5e94a7d59307a552883103
#
_entry.id   74e865b0dd5e94a7d59307a552883103
#
_cell.length_a   1.000
_cell.length_b   1.000
_cell.length_c   1.000
_cell.angle_alpha   90.00
_cell.angle_beta   90.00
_cell.angle_gamma   90.00
#
_symmetry.space_group_name_H-M   'P 1'
#
loop_
_entity.id
_entity.type
_entity.pdbx_description
1 polymer ?
#
loop_
_entity_poly.entity_id
_entity_poly.type
_entity_poly.pdbx_seq_one_letter_code
_entity_poly.pdbx_strand_id
1 'polypeptide(L)'
;FFKEEIIPVSSSRFLFILGPCLAMMTALLTSAVIPWGGMLHMFHRDVSMQIADVNIGILYIFGVVSLGVYGIMIGGWASNNKFSLLAAIRGASQMISYELAMGMALIAVLMLTGSLQMSRIVGNQVEGGNYWHVFLQPVGFIIFFICALAECNRTPFDLPEAENELNFGYHQEYSSMKLGFYLFAEYINMFISSAVMATLFFGGYDILPFVDETKWGLSPNLLTILGFAALMAKTFFFLFVFIWIRWTIPRFRYDQLMNLGWRKLIPLALLNMLVTAAVVLWMRK
;
A
#
# COMPACT_ATOMS: atom_id res chain seq x y z
N PHE A 1 -26.35 4.73 1.78
CA PHE A 1 -26.71 3.31 1.91
C PHE A 1 -28.17 3.04 1.50
N PHE A 2 -29.08 3.97 1.73
CA PHE A 2 -30.53 3.82 1.45
C PHE A 2 -30.96 4.31 0.05
N LYS A 3 -30.03 4.61 -0.84
CA LYS A 3 -30.36 4.99 -2.22
C LYS A 3 -30.78 3.75 -3.02
N GLU A 4 -31.58 3.95 -4.04
CA GLU A 4 -32.00 2.88 -4.96
C GLU A 4 -30.81 2.23 -5.65
N GLU A 5 -30.84 0.91 -5.76
CA GLU A 5 -29.87 0.13 -6.50
C GLU A 5 -30.23 0.13 -7.98
N ILE A 6 -29.43 0.81 -8.77
CA ILE A 6 -29.59 0.84 -10.23
C ILE A 6 -28.55 -0.11 -10.84
N ILE A 7 -29.01 -1.04 -11.68
CA ILE A 7 -28.14 -1.90 -12.49
C ILE A 7 -28.51 -1.61 -13.94
N PRO A 8 -27.54 -1.24 -14.79
CA PRO A 8 -27.81 -1.01 -16.21
C PRO A 8 -28.38 -2.28 -16.88
N VAL A 9 -29.44 -2.15 -17.64
CA VAL A 9 -30.13 -3.27 -18.27
C VAL A 9 -29.22 -4.06 -19.24
N SER A 10 -28.25 -3.37 -19.84
CA SER A 10 -27.29 -3.96 -20.80
C SER A 10 -26.04 -4.57 -20.13
N SER A 11 -25.93 -4.53 -18.80
CA SER A 11 -24.78 -5.05 -18.06
C SER A 11 -25.01 -6.48 -17.56
N SER A 12 -23.93 -7.29 -17.46
CA SER A 12 -24.00 -8.58 -16.79
C SER A 12 -24.02 -8.37 -15.27
N ARG A 13 -25.14 -8.71 -14.62
CA ARG A 13 -25.36 -8.54 -13.18
C ARG A 13 -24.24 -9.14 -12.30
N PHE A 14 -23.74 -10.32 -12.69
CA PHE A 14 -22.67 -11.00 -11.95
C PHE A 14 -21.36 -10.20 -11.97
N LEU A 15 -20.88 -9.77 -13.14
CA LEU A 15 -19.64 -9.00 -13.26
C LEU A 15 -19.75 -7.62 -12.60
N PHE A 16 -20.94 -7.00 -12.68
CA PHE A 16 -21.19 -5.70 -12.06
C PHE A 16 -21.10 -5.75 -10.53
N ILE A 17 -21.49 -6.84 -9.89
CA ILE A 17 -21.34 -7.05 -8.45
C ILE A 17 -19.91 -7.50 -8.10
N LEU A 18 -19.28 -8.30 -8.96
CA LEU A 18 -17.94 -8.85 -8.73
C LEU A 18 -16.87 -7.75 -8.62
N GLY A 19 -16.96 -6.67 -9.41
CA GLY A 19 -16.00 -5.57 -9.40
C GLY A 19 -15.79 -4.96 -8.00
N PRO A 20 -16.81 -4.36 -7.37
CA PRO A 20 -16.69 -3.77 -6.04
C PRO A 20 -16.37 -4.81 -4.94
N CYS A 21 -16.85 -6.06 -5.08
CA CYS A 21 -16.48 -7.12 -4.17
C CYS A 21 -14.99 -7.43 -4.20
N LEU A 22 -14.40 -7.56 -5.38
CA LEU A 22 -12.95 -7.79 -5.52
C LEU A 22 -12.14 -6.64 -4.93
N ALA A 23 -12.49 -5.39 -5.25
CA ALA A 23 -11.79 -4.23 -4.71
C ALA A 23 -11.80 -4.20 -3.17
N MET A 24 -12.94 -4.48 -2.56
CA MET A 24 -13.06 -4.50 -1.10
C MET A 24 -12.35 -5.70 -0.46
N MET A 25 -12.47 -6.90 -1.07
CA MET A 25 -11.79 -8.10 -0.55
C MET A 25 -10.28 -7.96 -0.57
N THR A 26 -9.69 -7.44 -1.65
CA THR A 26 -8.24 -7.25 -1.75
C THR A 26 -7.73 -6.24 -0.73
N ALA A 27 -8.45 -5.15 -0.52
CA ALA A 27 -8.12 -4.17 0.50
C ALA A 27 -8.10 -4.78 1.91
N LEU A 28 -9.07 -5.61 2.27
CA LEU A 28 -9.12 -6.24 3.60
C LEU A 28 -8.04 -7.33 3.76
N LEU A 29 -7.81 -8.15 2.73
CA LEU A 29 -6.85 -9.26 2.80
C LEU A 29 -5.41 -8.78 3.00
N THR A 30 -5.02 -7.64 2.45
CA THR A 30 -3.68 -7.07 2.64
C THR A 30 -3.40 -6.70 4.10
N SER A 31 -4.41 -6.33 4.88
CA SER A 31 -4.23 -5.97 6.30
C SER A 31 -3.84 -7.15 7.19
N ALA A 32 -4.13 -8.38 6.77
CA ALA A 32 -3.94 -9.59 7.59
C ALA A 32 -2.46 -9.91 7.89
N VAL A 33 -1.55 -9.48 7.04
CA VAL A 33 -0.11 -9.81 7.13
C VAL A 33 0.70 -8.70 7.80
N ILE A 34 0.11 -7.56 8.07
CA ILE A 34 0.80 -6.44 8.72
C ILE A 34 1.00 -6.75 10.21
N PRO A 35 2.24 -6.68 10.74
CA PRO A 35 2.49 -6.82 12.16
C PRO A 35 2.11 -5.53 12.90
N TRP A 36 0.92 -5.52 13.50
CA TRP A 36 0.39 -4.36 14.21
C TRP A 36 1.09 -4.08 15.55
N GLY A 37 1.73 -5.10 16.13
CA GLY A 37 2.46 -5.00 17.39
C GLY A 37 3.26 -6.27 17.67
N GLY A 38 3.94 -6.30 18.80
CA GLY A 38 4.68 -7.45 19.30
C GLY A 38 3.76 -8.57 19.86
N MET A 39 4.29 -9.38 20.77
CA MET A 39 3.53 -10.42 21.46
C MET A 39 2.85 -9.88 22.72
N LEU A 40 1.58 -10.17 22.89
CA LEU A 40 0.76 -9.78 24.03
C LEU A 40 0.53 -11.02 24.90
N HIS A 41 0.99 -10.95 26.17
CA HIS A 41 0.83 -12.02 27.14
C HIS A 41 -0.49 -11.84 27.89
N MET A 42 -1.57 -12.53 27.47
CA MET A 42 -2.87 -12.49 28.13
C MET A 42 -3.35 -13.90 28.52
N PHE A 43 -3.90 -14.05 29.73
CA PHE A 43 -4.50 -15.31 30.20
C PHE A 43 -3.62 -16.55 30.02
N HIS A 44 -2.32 -16.48 30.32
CA HIS A 44 -1.33 -17.56 30.12
C HIS A 44 -1.17 -18.02 28.66
N ARG A 45 -1.50 -17.17 27.69
CA ARG A 45 -1.27 -17.39 26.26
C ARG A 45 -0.55 -16.19 25.65
N ASP A 46 0.36 -16.51 24.74
CA ASP A 46 1.07 -15.53 23.95
C ASP A 46 0.28 -15.32 22.65
N VAL A 47 -0.25 -14.12 22.46
CA VAL A 47 -1.01 -13.75 21.27
C VAL A 47 -0.18 -12.73 20.49
N SER A 48 0.18 -13.07 19.24
CA SER A 48 0.80 -12.10 18.33
C SER A 48 -0.25 -11.11 17.84
N MET A 49 0.10 -9.82 17.79
CA MET A 49 -0.77 -8.79 17.21
C MET A 49 -0.67 -8.76 15.67
N GLN A 50 -0.69 -9.94 15.05
CA GLN A 50 -0.70 -10.16 13.62
C GLN A 50 -1.67 -11.30 13.32
N ILE A 51 -2.54 -11.13 12.30
CA ILE A 51 -3.55 -12.14 11.97
C ILE A 51 -2.89 -13.37 11.34
N ALA A 52 -1.96 -13.15 10.40
CA ALA A 52 -1.26 -14.22 9.71
C ALA A 52 0.23 -13.86 9.53
N ASP A 53 1.10 -14.64 10.16
CA ASP A 53 2.55 -14.51 9.94
C ASP A 53 3.00 -15.50 8.87
N VAL A 54 3.11 -14.99 7.64
CA VAL A 54 3.46 -15.77 6.45
C VAL A 54 4.91 -15.50 6.07
N ASN A 55 5.70 -16.56 5.81
CA ASN A 55 7.10 -16.43 5.42
C ASN A 55 7.34 -15.58 4.16
N ILE A 56 6.32 -15.47 3.29
CA ILE A 56 6.33 -14.69 2.05
C ILE A 56 5.39 -13.47 2.14
N GLY A 57 5.31 -12.84 3.33
CA GLY A 57 4.32 -11.79 3.64
C GLY A 57 4.31 -10.64 2.65
N ILE A 58 5.48 -10.15 2.24
CA ILE A 58 5.59 -9.07 1.24
C ILE A 58 5.06 -9.51 -0.13
N LEU A 59 5.43 -10.70 -0.59
CA LEU A 59 4.96 -11.21 -1.87
C LEU A 59 3.43 -11.40 -1.86
N TYR A 60 2.87 -11.83 -0.72
CA TYR A 60 1.44 -11.93 -0.52
C TYR A 60 0.76 -10.56 -0.65
N ILE A 61 1.27 -9.51 0.00
CA ILE A 61 0.73 -8.15 -0.10
C ILE A 61 0.69 -7.70 -1.56
N PHE A 62 1.80 -7.82 -2.29
CA PHE A 62 1.86 -7.43 -3.70
C PHE A 62 0.90 -8.25 -4.57
N GLY A 63 0.86 -9.56 -4.41
CA GLY A 63 -0.05 -10.41 -5.17
C GLY A 63 -1.52 -10.10 -4.92
N VAL A 64 -1.90 -9.76 -3.68
CA VAL A 64 -3.28 -9.39 -3.36
C VAL A 64 -3.63 -8.00 -3.89
N VAL A 65 -2.70 -7.06 -3.80
CA VAL A 65 -2.87 -5.70 -4.34
C VAL A 65 -3.04 -5.73 -5.85
N SER A 66 -2.22 -6.50 -6.57
CA SER A 66 -2.37 -6.72 -8.03
C SER A 66 -3.76 -7.23 -8.43
N LEU A 67 -4.39 -8.06 -7.58
CA LEU A 67 -5.77 -8.50 -7.81
C LEU A 67 -6.78 -7.34 -7.72
N GLY A 68 -6.48 -6.29 -6.95
CA GLY A 68 -7.31 -5.09 -6.84
C GLY A 68 -7.52 -4.36 -8.16
N VAL A 69 -6.52 -4.39 -9.04
CA VAL A 69 -6.58 -3.81 -10.39
C VAL A 69 -7.71 -4.43 -11.21
N TYR A 70 -7.91 -5.75 -11.09
CA TYR A 70 -9.00 -6.45 -11.77
C TYR A 70 -10.38 -6.01 -11.27
N GLY A 71 -10.50 -5.60 -10.00
CA GLY A 71 -11.74 -5.05 -9.46
C GLY A 71 -12.20 -3.80 -10.22
N ILE A 72 -11.26 -2.90 -10.50
CA ILE A 72 -11.51 -1.67 -11.29
C ILE A 72 -11.78 -2.00 -12.76
N MET A 73 -10.98 -2.89 -13.36
CA MET A 73 -11.15 -3.26 -14.78
C MET A 73 -12.49 -3.95 -15.05
N ILE A 74 -12.85 -4.94 -14.24
CA ILE A 74 -14.12 -5.68 -14.37
C ILE A 74 -15.29 -4.73 -14.14
N GLY A 75 -15.19 -3.84 -13.13
CA GLY A 75 -16.22 -2.86 -12.84
C GLY A 75 -16.47 -1.88 -13.96
N GLY A 76 -15.42 -1.31 -14.54
CA GLY A 76 -15.53 -0.42 -15.69
C GLY A 76 -16.06 -1.11 -16.95
N TRP A 77 -15.66 -2.37 -17.18
CA TRP A 77 -16.16 -3.16 -18.30
C TRP A 77 -17.64 -3.54 -18.11
N ALA A 78 -17.99 -4.00 -16.92
CA ALA A 78 -19.37 -4.41 -16.59
C ALA A 78 -20.37 -3.25 -16.66
N SER A 79 -19.93 -2.01 -16.49
CA SER A 79 -20.77 -0.81 -16.60
C SER A 79 -21.34 -0.57 -18.02
N ASN A 80 -20.79 -1.23 -19.05
CA ASN A 80 -21.15 -1.08 -20.46
C ASN A 80 -21.21 0.37 -20.93
N ASN A 81 -20.38 1.22 -20.36
CA ASN A 81 -20.22 2.64 -20.70
C ASN A 81 -18.80 2.87 -21.23
N LYS A 82 -18.67 3.52 -22.38
CA LYS A 82 -17.38 3.80 -23.01
C LYS A 82 -16.45 4.67 -22.14
N PHE A 83 -16.99 5.58 -21.37
CA PHE A 83 -16.21 6.43 -20.47
C PHE A 83 -15.71 5.65 -19.25
N SER A 84 -16.56 4.81 -18.66
CA SER A 84 -16.18 3.93 -17.55
C SER A 84 -15.11 2.92 -17.96
N LEU A 85 -15.22 2.35 -19.15
CA LEU A 85 -14.21 1.43 -19.69
C LEU A 85 -12.87 2.13 -19.94
N LEU A 86 -12.90 3.34 -20.54
CA LEU A 86 -11.68 4.11 -20.77
C LEU A 86 -11.00 4.51 -19.46
N ALA A 87 -11.79 4.89 -18.45
CA ALA A 87 -11.31 5.21 -17.11
C ALA A 87 -10.63 4.00 -16.43
N ALA A 88 -11.28 2.83 -16.50
CA ALA A 88 -10.75 1.59 -15.95
C ALA A 88 -9.43 1.17 -16.59
N ILE A 89 -9.30 1.26 -17.92
CA ILE A 89 -8.06 0.94 -18.65
C ILE A 89 -6.94 1.93 -18.27
N ARG A 90 -7.24 3.23 -18.16
CA ARG A 90 -6.25 4.23 -17.73
C ARG A 90 -5.78 3.96 -16.30
N GLY A 91 -6.70 3.66 -15.39
CA GLY A 91 -6.37 3.31 -14.00
C GLY A 91 -5.53 2.05 -13.90
N ALA A 92 -5.92 0.98 -14.59
CA ALA A 92 -5.17 -0.27 -14.61
C ALA A 92 -3.74 -0.08 -15.16
N SER A 93 -3.57 0.67 -16.25
CA SER A 93 -2.25 0.94 -16.81
C SER A 93 -1.36 1.75 -15.86
N GLN A 94 -1.95 2.68 -15.10
CA GLN A 94 -1.26 3.40 -14.03
C GLN A 94 -0.80 2.44 -12.94
N MET A 95 -1.72 1.70 -12.31
CA MET A 95 -1.41 0.81 -11.18
C MET A 95 -0.32 -0.20 -11.55
N ILE A 96 -0.45 -0.92 -12.67
CA ILE A 96 0.55 -1.90 -13.14
C ILE A 96 1.93 -1.25 -13.35
N SER A 97 1.98 -0.04 -13.92
CA SER A 97 3.25 0.64 -14.20
C SER A 97 3.97 1.07 -12.92
N TYR A 98 3.24 1.56 -11.93
CA TYR A 98 3.81 2.00 -10.66
C TYR A 98 4.12 0.83 -9.72
N GLU A 99 3.36 -0.26 -9.80
CA GLU A 99 3.63 -1.50 -9.07
C GLU A 99 5.00 -2.09 -9.43
N LEU A 100 5.41 -2.04 -10.70
CA LEU A 100 6.75 -2.47 -11.12
C LEU A 100 7.86 -1.65 -10.46
N ALA A 101 7.74 -0.33 -10.42
CA ALA A 101 8.72 0.54 -9.78
C ALA A 101 8.75 0.33 -8.26
N MET A 102 7.60 0.15 -7.63
CA MET A 102 7.44 -0.13 -6.21
C MET A 102 8.07 -1.48 -5.83
N GLY A 103 7.84 -2.52 -6.64
CA GLY A 103 8.45 -3.84 -6.45
C GLY A 103 9.97 -3.81 -6.50
N MET A 104 10.57 -3.06 -7.45
CA MET A 104 12.03 -2.89 -7.52
C MET A 104 12.60 -2.14 -6.32
N ALA A 105 11.94 -1.09 -5.84
CA ALA A 105 12.35 -0.37 -4.64
C ALA A 105 12.30 -1.29 -3.41
N LEU A 106 11.32 -2.18 -3.35
CA LEU A 106 11.15 -3.14 -2.28
C LEU A 106 12.21 -4.25 -2.31
N ILE A 107 12.61 -4.74 -3.49
CA ILE A 107 13.71 -5.71 -3.63
C ILE A 107 14.99 -5.15 -3.00
N ALA A 108 15.27 -3.85 -3.12
CA ALA A 108 16.41 -3.21 -2.49
C ALA A 108 16.35 -3.32 -0.95
N VAL A 109 15.18 -3.16 -0.34
CA VAL A 109 14.97 -3.36 1.11
C VAL A 109 15.13 -4.84 1.48
N LEU A 110 14.61 -5.75 0.67
CA LEU A 110 14.74 -7.20 0.89
C LEU A 110 16.18 -7.70 0.83
N MET A 111 17.02 -7.09 0.00
CA MET A 111 18.45 -7.41 -0.05
C MET A 111 19.18 -7.06 1.26
N LEU A 112 18.73 -6.02 1.97
CA LEU A 112 19.27 -5.65 3.28
C LEU A 112 18.83 -6.62 4.37
N THR A 113 17.55 -6.99 4.38
CA THR A 113 16.96 -7.80 5.46
C THR A 113 17.13 -9.31 5.26
N GLY A 114 17.23 -9.76 4.00
CA GLY A 114 17.34 -11.18 3.66
C GLY A 114 16.07 -12.02 3.94
N SER A 115 14.93 -11.40 4.26
CA SER A 115 13.67 -12.08 4.58
C SER A 115 12.49 -11.41 3.91
N LEU A 116 11.51 -12.22 3.48
CA LEU A 116 10.22 -11.78 2.94
C LEU A 116 9.13 -11.66 4.01
N GLN A 117 9.42 -12.12 5.23
CA GLN A 117 8.49 -12.11 6.36
C GLN A 117 8.45 -10.72 6.99
N MET A 118 7.25 -10.14 7.11
CA MET A 118 7.07 -8.79 7.62
C MET A 118 7.55 -8.64 9.07
N SER A 119 7.27 -9.62 9.92
CA SER A 119 7.71 -9.63 11.32
C SER A 119 9.24 -9.63 11.46
N ARG A 120 9.95 -10.40 10.61
CA ARG A 120 11.43 -10.41 10.60
C ARG A 120 12.03 -9.11 10.08
N ILE A 121 11.36 -8.45 9.13
CA ILE A 121 11.84 -7.16 8.62
C ILE A 121 11.77 -6.10 9.72
N VAL A 122 10.71 -6.10 10.51
CA VAL A 122 10.61 -5.22 11.68
C VAL A 122 11.65 -5.63 12.74
N GLY A 123 11.78 -6.93 13.05
CA GLY A 123 12.80 -7.44 13.97
C GLY A 123 14.22 -7.03 13.60
N ASN A 124 14.59 -7.13 12.32
CA ASN A 124 15.92 -6.70 11.84
C ASN A 124 16.16 -5.19 12.02
N GLN A 125 15.12 -4.36 11.98
CA GLN A 125 15.24 -2.92 12.25
C GLN A 125 15.43 -2.64 13.74
N VAL A 126 14.85 -3.47 14.62
CA VAL A 126 14.97 -3.35 16.08
C VAL A 126 16.29 -3.95 16.58
N GLU A 127 16.64 -5.18 16.14
CA GLU A 127 17.80 -5.94 16.62
C GLU A 127 19.10 -5.58 15.89
N GLY A 128 19.03 -5.17 14.61
CA GLY A 128 20.17 -4.92 13.72
C GLY A 128 20.93 -3.62 13.98
N GLY A 129 20.85 -3.02 15.16
CA GLY A 129 21.51 -1.75 15.53
C GLY A 129 20.53 -0.58 15.60
N ASN A 130 19.22 -0.84 15.62
CA ASN A 130 18.14 0.13 15.76
C ASN A 130 18.10 1.20 14.63
N TYR A 131 18.52 0.83 13.43
CA TYR A 131 18.46 1.72 12.27
C TYR A 131 17.21 1.45 11.45
N TRP A 132 16.34 2.43 11.32
CA TRP A 132 15.22 2.34 10.40
C TRP A 132 15.71 2.34 8.96
N HIS A 133 15.10 1.54 8.11
CA HIS A 133 15.49 1.39 6.71
C HIS A 133 15.41 2.70 5.91
N VAL A 134 14.65 3.68 6.35
CA VAL A 134 14.59 5.00 5.71
C VAL A 134 15.96 5.69 5.67
N PHE A 135 16.82 5.48 6.68
CA PHE A 135 18.17 6.04 6.72
C PHE A 135 19.14 5.30 5.79
N LEU A 136 18.95 3.99 5.63
CA LEU A 136 19.77 3.14 4.77
C LEU A 136 19.34 3.23 3.29
N GLN A 137 18.04 3.47 3.04
CA GLN A 137 17.41 3.44 1.73
C GLN A 137 16.51 4.67 1.48
N PRO A 138 17.02 5.90 1.56
CA PRO A 138 16.20 7.11 1.38
C PRO A 138 15.61 7.20 -0.03
N VAL A 139 16.36 6.80 -1.05
CA VAL A 139 15.89 6.79 -2.45
C VAL A 139 14.80 5.74 -2.63
N GLY A 140 14.98 4.54 -2.07
CA GLY A 140 13.97 3.48 -2.09
C GLY A 140 12.67 3.92 -1.42
N PHE A 141 12.76 4.63 -0.30
CA PHE A 141 11.59 5.18 0.39
C PHE A 141 10.84 6.21 -0.47
N ILE A 142 11.54 7.16 -1.11
CA ILE A 142 10.90 8.18 -1.96
C ILE A 142 10.19 7.53 -3.15
N ILE A 143 10.82 6.54 -3.80
CA ILE A 143 10.19 5.81 -4.90
C ILE A 143 8.95 5.07 -4.40
N PHE A 144 9.06 4.35 -3.30
CA PHE A 144 7.95 3.62 -2.71
C PHE A 144 6.78 4.55 -2.35
N PHE A 145 7.07 5.70 -1.74
CA PHE A 145 6.09 6.70 -1.37
C PHE A 145 5.32 7.25 -2.58
N ILE A 146 6.02 7.59 -3.68
CA ILE A 146 5.36 8.07 -4.91
C ILE A 146 4.50 6.96 -5.53
N CYS A 147 4.99 5.71 -5.55
CA CYS A 147 4.25 4.59 -6.08
C CYS A 147 3.02 4.25 -5.22
N ALA A 148 3.13 4.33 -3.90
CA ALA A 148 2.02 4.14 -2.97
C ALA A 148 0.90 5.16 -3.17
N LEU A 149 1.24 6.43 -3.42
CA LEU A 149 0.25 7.46 -3.79
C LEU A 149 -0.46 7.13 -5.11
N ALA A 150 0.29 6.65 -6.10
CA ALA A 150 -0.27 6.29 -7.41
C ALA A 150 -1.21 5.07 -7.33
N GLU A 151 -0.92 4.14 -6.43
CA GLU A 151 -1.72 2.94 -6.20
C GLU A 151 -3.03 3.23 -5.46
N CYS A 152 -3.02 4.23 -4.57
CA CYS A 152 -4.22 4.68 -3.88
C CYS A 152 -5.21 5.45 -4.78
N ASN A 153 -4.88 5.65 -6.07
CA ASN A 153 -5.69 6.38 -7.06
C ASN A 153 -6.19 7.75 -6.60
N ARG A 154 -5.40 8.44 -5.76
CA ARG A 154 -5.74 9.77 -5.24
C ARG A 154 -4.91 10.86 -5.90
N THR A 155 -5.45 12.06 -5.96
CA THR A 155 -4.74 13.25 -6.48
C THR A 155 -3.35 13.35 -5.84
N PRO A 156 -2.26 13.51 -6.61
CA PRO A 156 -2.19 13.94 -8.02
C PRO A 156 -2.33 12.82 -9.07
N PHE A 157 -2.46 11.56 -8.68
CA PHE A 157 -2.49 10.37 -9.55
C PHE A 157 -3.91 9.82 -9.76
N ASP A 158 -4.92 10.68 -9.82
CA ASP A 158 -6.34 10.36 -9.90
C ASP A 158 -6.81 10.27 -11.37
N LEU A 159 -6.28 9.32 -12.13
CA LEU A 159 -6.68 9.09 -13.52
C LEU A 159 -7.98 8.29 -13.66
N PRO A 160 -8.28 7.31 -12.77
CA PRO A 160 -9.51 6.52 -12.88
C PRO A 160 -10.78 7.30 -12.57
N GLU A 161 -10.72 8.30 -11.69
CA GLU A 161 -11.87 9.11 -11.27
C GLU A 161 -12.12 10.32 -12.20
N ALA A 162 -11.09 10.89 -12.76
CA ALA A 162 -11.04 11.99 -13.73
C ALA A 162 -12.36 12.74 -13.99
N GLU A 163 -12.96 13.38 -12.98
CA GLU A 163 -14.26 14.05 -13.07
C GLU A 163 -14.37 14.99 -14.28
N ASN A 164 -13.31 15.75 -14.55
CA ASN A 164 -13.29 16.76 -15.63
C ASN A 164 -13.16 16.14 -17.04
N GLU A 165 -12.63 14.91 -17.17
CA GLU A 165 -12.37 14.27 -18.46
C GLU A 165 -13.31 13.10 -18.74
N LEU A 166 -13.65 12.30 -17.73
CA LEU A 166 -14.32 11.01 -17.86
C LEU A 166 -15.65 10.92 -17.09
N ASN A 167 -16.23 12.06 -16.74
CA ASN A 167 -17.57 12.15 -16.15
C ASN A 167 -17.77 11.20 -14.95
N PHE A 168 -16.91 11.30 -13.93
CA PHE A 168 -16.88 10.47 -12.72
C PHE A 168 -16.22 9.07 -12.84
N GLY A 169 -15.57 8.78 -13.94
CA GLY A 169 -14.68 7.65 -14.07
C GLY A 169 -15.33 6.26 -14.16
N TYR A 170 -14.64 5.23 -13.63
CA TYR A 170 -15.05 3.84 -13.76
C TYR A 170 -16.29 3.48 -12.94
N HIS A 171 -16.59 4.24 -11.89
CA HIS A 171 -17.72 3.99 -11.00
C HIS A 171 -18.97 4.84 -11.28
N GLN A 172 -19.02 5.47 -12.46
CA GLN A 172 -20.13 6.35 -12.89
C GLN A 172 -21.51 5.68 -12.79
N GLU A 173 -21.62 4.41 -13.18
CA GLU A 173 -22.86 3.65 -13.20
C GLU A 173 -23.19 2.99 -11.85
N TYR A 174 -22.29 3.09 -10.88
CA TYR A 174 -22.47 2.48 -9.57
C TYR A 174 -23.25 3.39 -8.63
N SER A 175 -24.18 2.80 -7.89
CA SER A 175 -25.01 3.50 -6.90
C SER A 175 -25.07 2.71 -5.58
N SER A 176 -25.57 3.38 -4.52
CA SER A 176 -25.81 2.78 -3.20
C SER A 176 -24.57 2.08 -2.60
N MET A 177 -24.75 0.88 -2.04
CA MET A 177 -23.65 0.11 -1.39
C MET A 177 -22.51 -0.28 -2.35
N LYS A 178 -22.81 -0.51 -3.62
CA LYS A 178 -21.80 -0.91 -4.60
C LYS A 178 -20.77 0.20 -4.84
N LEU A 179 -21.22 1.44 -4.95
CA LEU A 179 -20.35 2.62 -4.96
C LEU A 179 -19.61 2.76 -3.62
N GLY A 180 -20.34 2.53 -2.50
CA GLY A 180 -19.75 2.56 -1.18
C GLY A 180 -18.56 1.61 -1.03
N PHE A 181 -18.62 0.39 -1.56
CA PHE A 181 -17.51 -0.57 -1.51
C PHE A 181 -16.26 -0.09 -2.27
N TYR A 182 -16.39 0.55 -3.41
CA TYR A 182 -15.25 1.14 -4.10
C TYR A 182 -14.60 2.25 -3.27
N LEU A 183 -15.39 3.20 -2.78
CA LEU A 183 -14.87 4.30 -1.96
C LEU A 183 -14.22 3.79 -0.67
N PHE A 184 -14.84 2.82 0.02
CA PHE A 184 -14.24 2.19 1.19
C PHE A 184 -12.94 1.47 0.86
N ALA A 185 -12.89 0.72 -0.24
CA ALA A 185 -11.68 0.02 -0.67
C ALA A 185 -10.52 0.99 -0.88
N GLU A 186 -10.75 2.14 -1.49
CA GLU A 186 -9.72 3.17 -1.71
C GLU A 186 -9.17 3.75 -0.40
N TYR A 187 -10.06 4.10 0.56
CA TYR A 187 -9.62 4.59 1.87
C TYR A 187 -8.88 3.53 2.68
N ILE A 188 -9.35 2.28 2.64
CA ILE A 188 -8.67 1.16 3.29
C ILE A 188 -7.29 0.93 2.64
N ASN A 189 -7.18 0.95 1.32
CA ASN A 189 -5.91 0.83 0.62
C ASN A 189 -4.94 1.95 1.00
N MET A 190 -5.41 3.20 1.14
CA MET A 190 -4.60 4.33 1.59
C MET A 190 -4.07 4.11 3.02
N PHE A 191 -4.93 3.61 3.93
CA PHE A 191 -4.55 3.28 5.30
C PHE A 191 -3.52 2.14 5.34
N ILE A 192 -3.77 1.06 4.60
CA ILE A 192 -2.88 -0.12 4.53
C ILE A 192 -1.54 0.23 3.90
N SER A 193 -1.53 0.98 2.81
CA SER A 193 -0.31 1.44 2.15
C SER A 193 0.54 2.30 3.09
N SER A 194 -0.09 3.16 3.89
CA SER A 194 0.58 3.93 4.95
C SER A 194 1.17 3.02 6.04
N ALA A 195 0.43 1.98 6.46
CA ALA A 195 0.91 1.02 7.45
C ALA A 195 2.07 0.15 6.92
N VAL A 196 1.99 -0.31 5.66
CA VAL A 196 3.08 -1.06 5.00
C VAL A 196 4.33 -0.20 4.89
N MET A 197 4.19 1.08 4.54
CA MET A 197 5.30 2.02 4.48
C MET A 197 5.95 2.24 5.85
N ALA A 198 5.13 2.38 6.91
CA ALA A 198 5.61 2.50 8.28
C ALA A 198 6.35 1.22 8.74
N THR A 199 5.87 0.05 8.36
CA THR A 199 6.52 -1.24 8.73
C THR A 199 7.82 -1.47 7.98
N LEU A 200 7.90 -1.14 6.70
CA LEU A 200 9.07 -1.40 5.86
C LEU A 200 10.22 -0.42 6.11
N PHE A 201 9.92 0.86 6.31
CA PHE A 201 10.92 1.91 6.35
C PHE A 201 11.12 2.56 7.72
N PHE A 202 10.10 2.55 8.59
CA PHE A 202 10.11 3.24 9.89
C PHE A 202 10.04 2.30 11.09
N GLY A 203 10.51 1.07 10.95
CA GLY A 203 10.62 0.12 12.05
C GLY A 203 9.30 -0.49 12.55
N GLY A 204 8.18 -0.25 11.86
CA GLY A 204 6.88 -0.79 12.27
C GLY A 204 6.48 -0.35 13.68
N TYR A 205 6.32 -1.32 14.59
CA TYR A 205 5.94 -1.09 15.99
C TYR A 205 7.10 -0.62 16.90
N ASP A 206 8.33 -0.46 16.39
CA ASP A 206 9.43 0.20 17.10
C ASP A 206 9.06 1.66 17.44
N ILE A 207 9.26 2.11 18.68
CA ILE A 207 8.80 3.44 19.14
C ILE A 207 9.76 4.53 18.64
N LEU A 208 11.07 4.37 18.90
CA LEU A 208 12.10 5.35 18.58
C LEU A 208 13.32 4.71 17.92
N PRO A 209 13.88 5.32 16.85
CA PRO A 209 15.14 4.86 16.27
C PRO A 209 16.28 5.09 17.27
N PHE A 210 17.27 4.21 17.26
CA PHE A 210 18.50 4.30 18.07
C PHE A 210 18.33 4.07 19.58
N VAL A 211 17.17 3.65 20.06
CA VAL A 211 16.91 3.44 21.49
C VAL A 211 16.43 2.01 21.73
N ASP A 212 17.13 1.25 22.56
CA ASP A 212 16.71 -0.09 22.97
C ASP A 212 15.58 0.01 23.99
N GLU A 213 14.37 -0.27 23.59
CA GLU A 213 13.15 -0.18 24.42
C GLU A 213 13.16 -1.18 25.59
N THR A 214 13.87 -2.28 25.46
CA THR A 214 14.04 -3.30 26.50
C THR A 214 14.73 -2.74 27.78
N LYS A 215 15.49 -1.66 27.62
CA LYS A 215 16.19 -1.00 28.77
C LYS A 215 15.27 -0.16 29.65
N TRP A 216 14.04 0.11 29.22
CA TRP A 216 13.11 0.95 29.98
C TRP A 216 12.48 0.25 31.19
N GLY A 217 12.68 -1.08 31.34
CA GLY A 217 12.17 -1.85 32.49
C GLY A 217 10.64 -1.91 32.57
N LEU A 218 9.94 -1.60 31.47
CA LEU A 218 8.48 -1.66 31.39
C LEU A 218 7.99 -3.09 31.28
N SER A 219 6.76 -3.36 31.72
CA SER A 219 6.15 -4.66 31.54
C SER A 219 6.02 -5.02 30.03
N PRO A 220 6.24 -6.27 29.62
CA PRO A 220 6.19 -6.68 28.20
C PRO A 220 4.88 -6.27 27.51
N ASN A 221 3.75 -6.40 28.20
CA ASN A 221 2.45 -6.03 27.67
C ASN A 221 2.32 -4.53 27.40
N LEU A 222 2.87 -3.71 28.29
CA LEU A 222 2.83 -2.25 28.13
C LEU A 222 3.71 -1.81 26.96
N LEU A 223 4.85 -2.47 26.76
CA LEU A 223 5.74 -2.24 25.62
C LEU A 223 5.04 -2.60 24.30
N THR A 224 4.32 -3.72 24.26
CA THR A 224 3.53 -4.12 23.07
C THR A 224 2.42 -3.13 22.75
N ILE A 225 1.72 -2.60 23.76
CA ILE A 225 0.66 -1.59 23.55
C ILE A 225 1.25 -0.27 23.08
N LEU A 226 2.38 0.16 23.63
CA LEU A 226 3.10 1.35 23.16
C LEU A 226 3.60 1.18 21.73
N GLY A 227 4.12 0.00 21.37
CA GLY A 227 4.52 -0.31 19.99
C GLY A 227 3.35 -0.23 19.02
N PHE A 228 2.19 -0.78 19.37
CA PHE A 228 0.97 -0.62 18.57
C PHE A 228 0.58 0.86 18.40
N ALA A 229 0.63 1.65 19.47
CA ALA A 229 0.33 3.07 19.43
C ALA A 229 1.34 3.83 18.54
N ALA A 230 2.63 3.47 18.59
CA ALA A 230 3.67 4.04 17.75
C ALA A 230 3.45 3.73 16.27
N LEU A 231 3.10 2.47 15.91
CA LEU A 231 2.75 2.11 14.55
C LEU A 231 1.54 2.90 14.05
N MET A 232 0.49 3.02 14.89
CA MET A 232 -0.69 3.81 14.54
C MET A 232 -0.34 5.28 14.32
N ALA A 233 0.48 5.89 15.19
CA ALA A 233 0.91 7.26 15.03
C ALA A 233 1.68 7.49 13.72
N LYS A 234 2.61 6.59 13.35
CA LYS A 234 3.33 6.63 12.08
C LYS A 234 2.36 6.48 10.88
N THR A 235 1.42 5.55 10.96
CA THR A 235 0.41 5.33 9.92
C THR A 235 -0.46 6.57 9.74
N PHE A 236 -0.95 7.17 10.81
CA PHE A 236 -1.71 8.42 10.75
C PHE A 236 -0.89 9.60 10.24
N PHE A 237 0.40 9.66 10.56
CA PHE A 237 1.30 10.67 9.99
C PHE A 237 1.37 10.55 8.46
N PHE A 238 1.59 9.35 7.90
CA PHE A 238 1.60 9.17 6.45
C PHE A 238 0.25 9.43 5.80
N LEU A 239 -0.82 9.04 6.46
CA LEU A 239 -2.18 9.32 6.02
C LEU A 239 -2.44 10.83 5.95
N PHE A 240 -1.99 11.57 6.96
CA PHE A 240 -2.03 13.03 6.95
C PHE A 240 -1.23 13.62 5.77
N VAL A 241 -0.01 13.11 5.53
CA VAL A 241 0.82 13.54 4.39
C VAL A 241 0.14 13.25 3.06
N PHE A 242 -0.51 12.09 2.88
CA PHE A 242 -1.28 11.77 1.67
C PHE A 242 -2.43 12.75 1.44
N ILE A 243 -3.18 13.07 2.49
CA ILE A 243 -4.26 14.06 2.44
C ILE A 243 -3.69 15.45 2.12
N TRP A 244 -2.58 15.84 2.72
CA TRP A 244 -1.92 17.12 2.48
C TRP A 244 -1.47 17.26 1.03
N ILE A 245 -0.84 16.24 0.47
CA ILE A 245 -0.44 16.20 -0.94
C ILE A 245 -1.66 16.32 -1.86
N ARG A 246 -2.74 15.62 -1.55
CA ARG A 246 -3.99 15.70 -2.31
C ARG A 246 -4.51 17.12 -2.48
N TRP A 247 -4.38 17.96 -1.46
CA TRP A 247 -4.89 19.33 -1.48
C TRP A 247 -3.89 20.38 -1.97
N THR A 248 -2.62 20.04 -2.11
CA THR A 248 -1.56 20.97 -2.48
C THR A 248 -1.08 20.81 -3.92
N ILE A 249 -1.02 19.58 -4.43
CA ILE A 249 -0.44 19.29 -5.75
C ILE A 249 -1.56 19.21 -6.80
N PRO A 250 -1.43 19.92 -7.95
CA PRO A 250 -2.35 19.79 -9.05
C PRO A 250 -2.24 18.40 -9.68
N ARG A 251 -3.33 17.97 -10.32
CA ARG A 251 -3.43 16.68 -10.99
C ARG A 251 -2.47 16.57 -12.17
N PHE A 252 -1.87 15.40 -12.34
CA PHE A 252 -1.04 15.08 -13.50
C PHE A 252 -1.88 14.66 -14.72
N ARG A 253 -1.36 15.00 -15.90
CA ARG A 253 -1.86 14.49 -17.16
C ARG A 253 -1.39 13.04 -17.37
N TYR A 254 -2.17 12.23 -18.10
CA TYR A 254 -1.83 10.83 -18.38
C TYR A 254 -0.41 10.65 -18.92
N ASP A 255 -0.01 11.46 -19.92
CA ASP A 255 1.32 11.39 -20.54
C ASP A 255 2.45 11.70 -19.55
N GLN A 256 2.25 12.69 -18.69
CA GLN A 256 3.23 13.09 -17.66
C GLN A 256 3.41 11.97 -16.63
N LEU A 257 2.31 11.34 -16.24
CA LEU A 257 2.28 10.27 -15.26
C LEU A 257 2.98 9.02 -15.80
N MET A 258 2.68 8.59 -17.04
CA MET A 258 3.34 7.45 -17.66
C MET A 258 4.83 7.71 -17.92
N ASN A 259 5.22 8.94 -18.31
CA ASN A 259 6.62 9.33 -18.43
C ASN A 259 7.34 9.32 -17.09
N LEU A 260 6.71 9.76 -16.00
CA LEU A 260 7.27 9.71 -14.65
C LEU A 260 7.56 8.26 -14.24
N GLY A 261 6.60 7.34 -14.41
CA GLY A 261 6.75 5.93 -14.07
C GLY A 261 7.87 5.26 -14.88
N TRP A 262 7.73 5.24 -16.20
CA TRP A 262 8.62 4.47 -17.08
C TRP A 262 10.01 5.09 -17.28
N ARG A 263 10.10 6.41 -17.46
CA ARG A 263 11.38 7.07 -17.80
C ARG A 263 12.17 7.55 -16.59
N LYS A 264 11.53 7.75 -15.42
CA LYS A 264 12.21 8.26 -14.25
C LYS A 264 12.23 7.26 -13.11
N LEU A 265 11.06 6.77 -12.66
CA LEU A 265 10.99 5.91 -11.46
C LEU A 265 11.57 4.53 -11.69
N ILE A 266 11.27 3.86 -12.80
CA ILE A 266 11.80 2.52 -13.09
C ILE A 266 13.32 2.52 -13.21
N PRO A 267 13.97 3.39 -14.04
CA PRO A 267 15.42 3.45 -14.09
C PRO A 267 16.07 3.82 -12.75
N LEU A 268 15.45 4.74 -11.99
CA LEU A 268 15.96 5.13 -10.68
C LEU A 268 15.86 3.96 -9.67
N ALA A 269 14.77 3.21 -9.70
CA ALA A 269 14.59 2.03 -8.85
C ALA A 269 15.60 0.91 -9.19
N LEU A 270 15.84 0.67 -10.48
CA LEU A 270 16.88 -0.26 -10.94
C LEU A 270 18.27 0.17 -10.48
N LEU A 271 18.60 1.44 -10.62
CA LEU A 271 19.89 1.98 -10.18
C LEU A 271 20.04 1.82 -8.66
N ASN A 272 19.00 2.17 -7.89
CA ASN A 272 19.01 2.00 -6.44
C ASN A 272 19.21 0.53 -6.03
N MET A 273 18.54 -0.41 -6.71
CA MET A 273 18.68 -1.84 -6.48
C MET A 273 20.11 -2.32 -6.75
N LEU A 274 20.74 -1.90 -7.86
CA LEU A 274 22.10 -2.28 -8.21
C LEU A 274 23.13 -1.70 -7.22
N VAL A 275 22.98 -0.44 -6.82
CA VAL A 275 23.84 0.19 -5.80
C VAL A 275 23.71 -0.54 -4.47
N THR A 276 22.51 -0.87 -4.04
CA THR A 276 22.27 -1.63 -2.80
C THR A 276 22.92 -3.01 -2.86
N ALA A 277 22.77 -3.73 -3.97
CA ALA A 277 23.40 -5.03 -4.17
C ALA A 277 24.94 -4.93 -4.07
N ALA A 278 25.54 -3.92 -4.70
CA ALA A 278 26.98 -3.68 -4.65
C ALA A 278 27.45 -3.38 -3.21
N VAL A 279 26.74 -2.53 -2.48
CA VAL A 279 27.06 -2.20 -1.08
C VAL A 279 26.95 -3.42 -0.18
N VAL A 280 25.88 -4.20 -0.29
CA VAL A 280 25.69 -5.44 0.50
C VAL A 280 26.78 -6.46 0.22
N LEU A 281 27.18 -6.63 -1.05
CA LEU A 281 28.29 -7.52 -1.41
C LEU A 281 29.64 -7.02 -0.87
N TRP A 282 29.84 -5.72 -0.85
CA TRP A 282 31.08 -5.12 -0.31
C TRP A 282 31.16 -5.26 1.22
N MET A 283 30.02 -5.10 1.92
CA MET A 283 29.97 -5.27 3.38
C MET A 283 30.09 -6.72 3.85
N ARG A 284 29.77 -7.69 2.98
CA ARG A 284 29.92 -9.13 3.30
C ARG A 284 31.32 -9.71 3.04
N LYS A 285 32.21 -8.95 2.40
CA LYS A 285 33.63 -9.28 2.26
C LYS A 285 34.43 -8.80 3.46
#